data_86467eef1eec0d39df2d0080fa94b2aa
#
_entry.id   86467eef1eec0d39df2d0080fa94b2aa
#
_cell.length_a   1.000
_cell.length_b   1.000
_cell.length_c   1.000
_cell.angle_alpha   90.00
_cell.angle_beta   90.00
_cell.angle_gamma   90.00
#
_symmetry.space_group_name_H-M   'P 1'
#
loop_
_entity.id
_entity.type
_entity.pdbx_description
1 polymer ?
#
loop_
_entity_poly.entity_id
_entity_poly.type
_entity_poly.pdbx_seq_one_letter_code
_entity_poly.pdbx_strand_id
1 'polypeptide(L)'
;MQNIIYKSTINSRIIKNRGLIPVVAALLLAIPVPADAQGDNPVLQLKTVVIDAGHGGKDAGCVSRDKKTFEKNITLDIAKRLAQKISASYPDVTVKMTRASDKFVELENRAVIANKAGANLFISIHVNSVARGTSAHGFSIHCLGQSARKGNDLYSKNLDLVKRENSVIMLEDNYETKYQGFNPGDPQSYIIFSLMQNAHLSQSLAFAEDVEQGLRQQGPIKYSRGISQDPFWVLWRTAMPAVLIEVGFMTNPEDLAAMRSEKGRDGIAQGIYEAFKAFKGRYDGVAAASAAPAEVPSPETVPEEQPATEPAAEPVPEQGGVVYGIQVLAVGKDMPSSDPFFQGYKPTVIPAGKIKKYVICTSGSLQEVKRIFPKVQKKFKDGYIVKIEDGITTPIR
;
A
#
# COMPACT_ATOMS: atom_id res chain seq x y z
N MET A 1 63.66 9.30 -48.52
CA MET A 1 63.78 10.16 -49.73
C MET A 1 62.72 11.27 -49.57
N GLN A 2 63.33 12.50 -49.59
CA GLN A 2 62.78 13.82 -49.98
C GLN A 2 61.39 14.21 -49.36
N ASN A 3 61.36 15.11 -48.34
CA ASN A 3 61.54 16.58 -48.40
C ASN A 3 60.63 17.26 -49.47
N ILE A 4 59.71 18.08 -49.01
CA ILE A 4 59.63 19.49 -49.51
C ILE A 4 58.91 20.34 -48.43
N ILE A 5 59.66 21.33 -48.00
CA ILE A 5 59.29 22.49 -47.18
C ILE A 5 58.75 23.56 -48.12
N TYR A 6 57.66 24.28 -47.70
CA TYR A 6 57.44 25.62 -48.28
C TYR A 6 57.15 26.62 -47.17
N LYS A 7 58.13 27.51 -46.98
CA LYS A 7 58.04 28.82 -46.28
C LYS A 7 57.54 29.87 -47.28
N SER A 8 56.77 30.80 -46.87
CA SER A 8 56.85 32.24 -47.26
C SER A 8 55.85 33.01 -46.36
N THR A 9 56.26 33.79 -45.49
CA THR A 9 56.83 35.16 -45.50
C THR A 9 55.70 36.22 -45.54
N ILE A 10 55.51 36.80 -44.38
CA ILE A 10 55.31 38.20 -43.94
C ILE A 10 54.68 39.18 -44.94
N ASN A 11 53.61 39.85 -44.46
CA ASN A 11 53.63 41.31 -44.59
C ASN A 11 52.73 41.98 -43.51
N SER A 12 53.41 42.75 -42.65
CA SER A 12 52.86 43.66 -41.68
C SER A 12 52.29 44.92 -42.39
N ARG A 13 51.05 45.26 -42.05
CA ARG A 13 50.60 46.65 -42.17
C ARG A 13 49.81 47.05 -40.94
N ILE A 14 50.46 47.86 -40.15
CA ILE A 14 49.90 48.63 -39.09
C ILE A 14 48.96 49.67 -39.67
N ILE A 15 47.69 49.61 -39.28
CA ILE A 15 46.80 50.77 -39.38
C ILE A 15 46.22 51.02 -38.00
N LYS A 16 46.70 52.12 -37.38
CA LYS A 16 46.13 52.75 -36.25
C LYS A 16 44.77 53.33 -36.61
N ASN A 17 43.70 52.82 -36.01
CA ASN A 17 42.46 53.59 -35.95
C ASN A 17 41.94 53.54 -34.51
N ARG A 18 42.05 54.70 -33.88
CA ARG A 18 41.39 55.05 -32.62
C ARG A 18 39.90 55.25 -32.94
N GLY A 19 39.04 54.36 -32.49
CA GLY A 19 37.60 54.51 -32.62
C GLY A 19 36.91 53.94 -31.40
N LEU A 20 36.25 54.78 -30.66
CA LEU A 20 35.34 54.66 -29.56
C LEU A 20 34.76 53.27 -29.38
N ILE A 21 34.97 52.69 -28.19
CA ILE A 21 34.20 51.59 -27.63
C ILE A 21 32.92 52.21 -27.05
N PRO A 22 31.72 51.89 -27.52
CA PRO A 22 30.52 52.22 -26.81
C PRO A 22 30.41 51.28 -25.60
N VAL A 23 30.50 51.86 -24.41
CA VAL A 23 30.12 51.18 -23.12
C VAL A 23 28.62 50.98 -23.21
N VAL A 24 28.18 49.76 -23.60
CA VAL A 24 26.81 49.31 -23.38
C VAL A 24 26.68 48.99 -21.89
N ALA A 25 26.20 49.97 -21.13
CA ALA A 25 25.73 49.73 -19.77
C ALA A 25 24.50 48.80 -19.86
N ALA A 26 24.69 47.53 -19.60
CA ALA A 26 23.61 46.59 -19.38
C ALA A 26 22.87 47.00 -18.13
N LEU A 27 21.77 47.69 -18.33
CA LEU A 27 20.80 47.99 -17.28
C LEU A 27 20.10 46.65 -16.93
N LEU A 28 20.64 45.93 -15.95
CA LEU A 28 19.92 44.83 -15.31
C LEU A 28 18.70 45.39 -14.62
N LEU A 29 17.57 45.40 -15.35
CA LEU A 29 16.25 45.52 -14.75
C LEU A 29 16.10 44.33 -13.78
N ALA A 30 16.34 44.58 -12.49
CA ALA A 30 15.89 43.70 -11.43
C ALA A 30 14.37 43.67 -11.47
N ILE A 31 13.79 42.73 -12.17
CA ILE A 31 12.39 42.38 -12.07
C ILE A 31 12.22 41.87 -10.62
N PRO A 32 11.43 42.51 -9.77
CA PRO A 32 11.12 41.95 -8.47
C PRO A 32 10.36 40.66 -8.72
N VAL A 33 11.01 39.51 -8.47
CA VAL A 33 10.31 38.23 -8.39
C VAL A 33 9.39 38.37 -7.16
N PRO A 34 8.07 38.25 -7.33
CA PRO A 34 7.18 38.28 -6.18
C PRO A 34 7.58 37.16 -5.23
N ALA A 35 7.83 37.52 -3.97
CA ALA A 35 8.22 36.60 -2.90
C ALA A 35 7.13 35.57 -2.52
N ASP A 36 6.00 35.59 -3.21
CA ASP A 36 4.83 34.73 -2.95
C ASP A 36 4.78 33.46 -3.79
N ALA A 37 5.86 33.08 -4.48
CA ALA A 37 5.96 31.78 -5.12
C ALA A 37 6.56 30.71 -4.18
N GLN A 38 6.30 30.78 -2.87
CA GLN A 38 6.31 29.60 -2.03
C GLN A 38 5.05 28.82 -2.40
N GLY A 39 5.19 27.94 -3.39
CA GLY A 39 4.17 26.97 -3.70
C GLY A 39 3.80 26.24 -2.42
N ASP A 40 2.55 26.41 -2.00
CA ASP A 40 1.92 25.52 -1.01
C ASP A 40 2.04 24.09 -1.54
N ASN A 41 3.15 23.44 -1.28
CA ASN A 41 3.19 22.00 -1.34
C ASN A 41 2.15 21.53 -0.31
N PRO A 42 1.06 20.89 -0.74
CA PRO A 42 0.04 20.46 0.20
C PRO A 42 0.69 19.50 1.19
N VAL A 43 0.91 19.99 2.40
CA VAL A 43 1.38 19.16 3.50
C VAL A 43 0.34 18.09 3.70
N LEU A 44 0.71 16.84 3.38
CA LEU A 44 -0.18 15.70 3.60
C LEU A 44 -0.49 15.63 5.10
N GLN A 45 -1.72 15.90 5.47
CA GLN A 45 -2.19 15.85 6.86
C GLN A 45 -3.27 14.77 6.97
N LEU A 46 -3.27 14.05 8.09
CA LEU A 46 -4.36 13.15 8.42
C LEU A 46 -5.55 13.99 8.90
N LYS A 47 -6.45 14.30 7.97
CA LYS A 47 -7.63 15.15 8.19
C LYS A 47 -8.95 14.40 8.28
N THR A 48 -9.00 13.17 7.79
CA THR A 48 -10.24 12.38 7.78
C THR A 48 -9.94 10.95 8.19
N VAL A 49 -10.64 10.46 9.20
CA VAL A 49 -10.65 9.05 9.60
C VAL A 49 -12.05 8.49 9.51
N VAL A 50 -12.18 7.27 8.98
CA VAL A 50 -13.43 6.53 9.00
C VAL A 50 -13.32 5.35 9.95
N ILE A 51 -14.25 5.29 10.92
CA ILE A 51 -14.37 4.20 11.87
C ILE A 51 -15.55 3.33 11.44
N ASP A 52 -15.25 2.08 11.16
CA ASP A 52 -16.23 1.08 10.78
C ASP A 52 -16.60 0.23 12.01
N ALA A 53 -17.84 0.33 12.43
CA ALA A 53 -18.40 -0.57 13.43
C ALA A 53 -18.94 -1.80 12.71
N GLY A 54 -18.25 -2.94 12.82
CA GLY A 54 -18.65 -4.19 12.18
C GLY A 54 -20.09 -4.59 12.45
N HIS A 55 -20.72 -5.26 11.46
CA HIS A 55 -22.10 -5.75 11.55
C HIS A 55 -23.16 -4.66 11.70
N GLY A 56 -24.36 -4.99 12.22
CA GLY A 56 -25.45 -4.04 12.50
C GLY A 56 -26.80 -4.45 11.89
N GLY A 57 -27.89 -3.97 12.49
CA GLY A 57 -29.25 -4.28 12.05
C GLY A 57 -29.52 -5.79 12.01
N LYS A 58 -29.85 -6.32 10.83
CA LYS A 58 -30.11 -7.76 10.61
C LYS A 58 -28.88 -8.66 10.77
N ASP A 59 -27.68 -8.09 10.69
CA ASP A 59 -26.42 -8.79 10.91
C ASP A 59 -25.98 -8.60 12.37
N ALA A 60 -26.11 -9.67 13.14
CA ALA A 60 -25.78 -9.67 14.57
C ALA A 60 -24.26 -9.78 14.83
N GLY A 61 -23.48 -10.25 13.84
CA GLY A 61 -22.14 -10.74 14.05
C GLY A 61 -22.12 -12.02 14.91
N CYS A 62 -21.03 -12.27 15.60
CA CYS A 62 -20.98 -13.38 16.54
C CYS A 62 -21.82 -13.08 17.79
N VAL A 63 -22.35 -14.16 18.38
CA VAL A 63 -23.25 -14.08 19.55
C VAL A 63 -22.68 -14.90 20.68
N SER A 64 -22.71 -14.34 21.90
CA SER A 64 -22.26 -15.06 23.08
C SER A 64 -23.11 -16.33 23.32
N ARG A 65 -22.51 -17.34 23.95
CA ARG A 65 -23.19 -18.63 24.21
C ARG A 65 -24.47 -18.52 24.98
N ASP A 66 -24.55 -17.56 25.91
CA ASP A 66 -25.77 -17.23 26.69
C ASP A 66 -26.77 -16.39 25.89
N LYS A 67 -26.48 -16.08 24.62
CA LYS A 67 -27.29 -15.28 23.70
C LYS A 67 -27.64 -13.86 24.18
N LYS A 68 -26.90 -13.33 25.17
CA LYS A 68 -27.17 -12.00 25.76
C LYS A 68 -26.32 -10.89 25.17
N THR A 69 -25.25 -11.22 24.41
CA THR A 69 -24.32 -10.25 23.87
C THR A 69 -24.12 -10.52 22.39
N PHE A 70 -24.23 -9.46 21.61
CA PHE A 70 -24.09 -9.45 20.16
C PHE A 70 -22.88 -8.60 19.78
N GLU A 71 -22.08 -9.08 18.84
CA GLU A 71 -20.91 -8.37 18.34
C GLU A 71 -21.26 -6.96 17.87
N LYS A 72 -22.32 -6.81 17.08
CA LYS A 72 -22.78 -5.51 16.57
C LYS A 72 -22.93 -4.43 17.64
N ASN A 73 -23.26 -4.79 18.87
CA ASN A 73 -23.45 -3.84 19.97
C ASN A 73 -22.10 -3.44 20.58
N ILE A 74 -21.18 -4.40 20.73
CA ILE A 74 -19.82 -4.15 21.23
C ILE A 74 -19.06 -3.25 20.27
N THR A 75 -19.07 -3.61 18.99
CA THR A 75 -18.34 -2.86 17.94
C THR A 75 -18.85 -1.43 17.83
N LEU A 76 -20.18 -1.23 17.90
CA LEU A 76 -20.78 0.11 17.86
C LEU A 76 -20.39 0.97 19.07
N ASP A 77 -20.38 0.39 20.27
CA ASP A 77 -20.03 1.13 21.49
C ASP A 77 -18.54 1.54 21.49
N ILE A 78 -17.64 0.61 21.13
CA ILE A 78 -16.21 0.89 21.01
C ILE A 78 -15.95 1.94 19.93
N ALA A 79 -16.58 1.82 18.76
CA ALA A 79 -16.43 2.77 17.66
C ALA A 79 -16.90 4.19 18.06
N LYS A 80 -17.99 4.32 18.78
CA LYS A 80 -18.48 5.62 19.31
C LYS A 80 -17.51 6.24 20.30
N ARG A 81 -16.97 5.45 21.24
CA ARG A 81 -15.97 5.90 22.22
C ARG A 81 -14.70 6.38 21.51
N LEU A 82 -14.23 5.63 20.52
CA LEU A 82 -13.06 5.99 19.72
C LEU A 82 -13.33 7.29 18.95
N ALA A 83 -14.46 7.41 18.28
CA ALA A 83 -14.85 8.62 17.57
C ALA A 83 -14.88 9.85 18.49
N GLN A 84 -15.47 9.71 19.68
CA GLN A 84 -15.51 10.78 20.68
C GLN A 84 -14.13 11.20 21.16
N LYS A 85 -13.22 10.24 21.43
CA LYS A 85 -11.85 10.51 21.88
C LYS A 85 -11.06 11.26 20.79
N ILE A 86 -11.16 10.84 19.54
CA ILE A 86 -10.48 11.51 18.41
C ILE A 86 -11.04 12.92 18.21
N SER A 87 -12.36 13.07 18.12
CA SER A 87 -12.98 14.38 17.88
C SER A 87 -12.72 15.38 19.03
N ALA A 88 -12.63 14.92 20.26
CA ALA A 88 -12.32 15.78 21.40
C ALA A 88 -10.87 16.27 21.39
N SER A 89 -9.92 15.44 20.91
CA SER A 89 -8.49 15.75 20.94
C SER A 89 -7.98 16.42 19.67
N TYR A 90 -8.66 16.19 18.55
CA TYR A 90 -8.27 16.67 17.22
C TYR A 90 -9.48 17.32 16.52
N PRO A 91 -9.84 18.57 16.86
CA PRO A 91 -11.00 19.26 16.26
C PRO A 91 -10.87 19.49 14.75
N ASP A 92 -9.64 19.48 14.23
CA ASP A 92 -9.29 19.60 12.82
C ASP A 92 -9.44 18.29 12.05
N VAL A 93 -9.66 17.17 12.75
CA VAL A 93 -9.87 15.85 12.12
C VAL A 93 -11.34 15.56 11.96
N THR A 94 -11.76 15.35 10.73
CA THR A 94 -13.11 14.85 10.44
C THR A 94 -13.20 13.37 10.77
N VAL A 95 -14.02 13.02 11.76
CA VAL A 95 -14.31 11.64 12.14
C VAL A 95 -15.65 11.24 11.54
N LYS A 96 -15.66 10.21 10.69
CA LYS A 96 -16.88 9.60 10.15
C LYS A 96 -17.02 8.17 10.62
N MET A 97 -18.25 7.74 10.82
CA MET A 97 -18.58 6.36 11.14
C MET A 97 -19.39 5.75 9.99
N THR A 98 -19.17 4.47 9.67
CA THR A 98 -19.99 3.76 8.69
C THR A 98 -21.42 3.60 9.17
N ARG A 99 -21.62 3.45 10.49
CA ARG A 99 -22.91 3.50 11.18
C ARG A 99 -22.76 4.10 12.57
N ALA A 100 -23.72 4.92 12.95
CA ALA A 100 -23.81 5.51 14.30
C ALA A 100 -24.98 4.94 15.14
N SER A 101 -25.71 3.98 14.59
CA SER A 101 -26.86 3.29 15.24
C SER A 101 -26.85 1.81 14.84
N ASP A 102 -27.77 1.04 15.41
CA ASP A 102 -27.95 -0.37 15.05
C ASP A 102 -28.70 -0.48 13.71
N LYS A 103 -27.97 -0.23 12.61
CA LYS A 103 -28.45 -0.40 11.24
C LYS A 103 -27.51 -1.29 10.46
N PHE A 104 -28.06 -2.04 9.50
CA PHE A 104 -27.28 -2.81 8.55
C PHE A 104 -26.62 -1.86 7.54
N VAL A 105 -25.33 -2.06 7.31
CA VAL A 105 -24.57 -1.42 6.24
C VAL A 105 -23.90 -2.52 5.45
N GLU A 106 -24.22 -2.58 4.17
CA GLU A 106 -23.65 -3.54 3.24
C GLU A 106 -22.11 -3.45 3.22
N LEU A 107 -21.45 -4.57 2.99
CA LEU A 107 -20.01 -4.69 3.16
C LEU A 107 -19.23 -3.76 2.22
N GLU A 108 -19.65 -3.68 0.94
CA GLU A 108 -19.03 -2.76 -0.02
C GLU A 108 -19.26 -1.29 0.34
N ASN A 109 -20.44 -0.95 0.84
CA ASN A 109 -20.79 0.43 1.18
C ASN A 109 -19.93 1.00 2.30
N ARG A 110 -19.32 0.17 3.18
CA ARG A 110 -18.39 0.61 4.21
C ARG A 110 -17.14 1.26 3.59
N ALA A 111 -16.55 0.59 2.60
CA ALA A 111 -15.41 1.15 1.84
C ALA A 111 -15.83 2.36 0.98
N VAL A 112 -17.03 2.34 0.38
CA VAL A 112 -17.57 3.48 -0.40
C VAL A 112 -17.71 4.72 0.48
N ILE A 113 -18.18 4.58 1.72
CA ILE A 113 -18.27 5.70 2.69
C ILE A 113 -16.87 6.28 2.96
N ALA A 114 -15.86 5.43 3.16
CA ALA A 114 -14.48 5.87 3.40
C ALA A 114 -13.88 6.58 2.18
N ASN A 115 -14.04 6.00 0.99
CA ASN A 115 -13.50 6.56 -0.25
C ASN A 115 -14.17 7.91 -0.59
N LYS A 116 -15.51 8.00 -0.49
CA LYS A 116 -16.24 9.27 -0.70
C LYS A 116 -15.89 10.34 0.32
N ALA A 117 -15.46 9.95 1.51
CA ALA A 117 -15.00 10.87 2.53
C ALA A 117 -13.59 11.40 2.28
N GLY A 118 -12.85 10.83 1.31
CA GLY A 118 -11.41 11.10 1.15
C GLY A 118 -10.63 10.74 2.42
N ALA A 119 -10.98 9.62 3.06
CA ALA A 119 -10.37 9.24 4.32
C ALA A 119 -8.87 8.97 4.16
N ASN A 120 -8.09 9.38 5.17
CA ASN A 120 -6.66 9.09 5.26
C ASN A 120 -6.37 7.80 6.04
N LEU A 121 -7.38 7.29 6.77
CA LEU A 121 -7.29 6.06 7.55
C LEU A 121 -8.68 5.42 7.69
N PHE A 122 -8.74 4.10 7.56
CA PHE A 122 -9.94 3.29 7.78
C PHE A 122 -9.69 2.28 8.91
N ILE A 123 -10.55 2.27 9.93
CA ILE A 123 -10.44 1.42 11.12
C ILE A 123 -11.72 0.60 11.26
N SER A 124 -11.67 -0.69 10.97
CA SER A 124 -12.79 -1.62 11.16
C SER A 124 -12.65 -2.35 12.49
N ILE A 125 -13.71 -2.41 13.27
CA ILE A 125 -13.75 -2.99 14.64
C ILE A 125 -14.69 -4.17 14.66
N HIS A 126 -14.18 -5.34 15.07
CA HIS A 126 -14.85 -6.64 15.11
C HIS A 126 -14.58 -7.38 16.42
N VAL A 127 -15.30 -8.50 16.65
CA VAL A 127 -15.11 -9.41 17.78
C VAL A 127 -15.03 -10.84 17.27
N ASN A 128 -13.91 -11.50 17.52
CA ASN A 128 -13.67 -12.87 17.07
C ASN A 128 -14.50 -13.91 17.80
N SER A 129 -14.64 -15.08 17.22
CA SER A 129 -15.25 -16.24 17.86
C SER A 129 -14.73 -17.54 17.27
N VAL A 130 -14.88 -18.64 17.98
CA VAL A 130 -14.61 -20.00 17.47
C VAL A 130 -15.86 -20.85 17.55
N ALA A 131 -16.02 -21.76 16.58
CA ALA A 131 -17.17 -22.65 16.53
C ALA A 131 -17.24 -23.59 17.75
N ARG A 132 -16.09 -24.02 18.26
CA ARG A 132 -15.99 -24.96 19.41
C ARG A 132 -14.87 -24.53 20.36
N GLY A 133 -15.08 -24.79 21.67
CA GLY A 133 -14.09 -24.47 22.70
C GLY A 133 -14.21 -23.03 23.24
N THR A 134 -13.46 -22.74 24.29
CA THR A 134 -13.44 -21.43 25.00
C THR A 134 -12.02 -20.94 25.24
N SER A 135 -11.01 -21.73 24.84
CA SER A 135 -9.59 -21.42 25.12
C SER A 135 -8.99 -20.37 24.19
N ALA A 136 -9.59 -20.16 23.02
CA ALA A 136 -9.14 -19.09 22.11
C ALA A 136 -9.44 -17.73 22.76
N HIS A 137 -8.43 -16.86 22.89
CA HIS A 137 -8.52 -15.55 23.54
C HIS A 137 -7.56 -14.55 22.90
N GLY A 138 -7.69 -13.29 23.25
CA GLY A 138 -6.80 -12.23 22.82
C GLY A 138 -7.29 -11.50 21.58
N PHE A 139 -6.62 -10.42 21.25
CA PHE A 139 -6.91 -9.60 20.08
C PHE A 139 -5.97 -9.90 18.89
N SER A 140 -6.39 -9.56 17.68
CA SER A 140 -5.59 -9.61 16.46
C SER A 140 -5.87 -8.43 15.55
N ILE A 141 -4.90 -8.07 14.70
CA ILE A 141 -5.03 -6.99 13.73
C ILE A 141 -4.76 -7.56 12.34
N HIS A 142 -5.58 -7.17 11.39
CA HIS A 142 -5.55 -7.68 10.04
C HIS A 142 -5.43 -6.54 9.04
N CYS A 143 -4.47 -6.66 8.12
CA CYS A 143 -4.34 -5.80 6.94
C CYS A 143 -4.78 -6.56 5.70
N LEU A 144 -5.14 -5.85 4.63
CA LEU A 144 -5.43 -6.49 3.37
C LEU A 144 -4.16 -7.09 2.77
N GLY A 145 -4.22 -8.33 2.38
CA GLY A 145 -3.12 -9.03 1.72
C GLY A 145 -3.22 -10.53 1.87
N GLN A 146 -2.15 -11.18 1.46
CA GLN A 146 -1.94 -12.60 1.69
C GLN A 146 -0.53 -12.78 2.21
N SER A 147 -0.40 -13.28 3.44
CA SER A 147 0.91 -13.52 4.04
C SER A 147 1.56 -14.75 3.43
N ALA A 148 2.62 -14.55 2.65
CA ALA A 148 3.45 -15.61 2.08
C ALA A 148 4.64 -15.92 3.01
N ARG A 149 4.43 -16.34 4.25
CA ARG A 149 5.51 -16.90 5.06
C ARG A 149 5.69 -18.38 4.73
N LYS A 150 6.86 -18.74 4.16
CA LYS A 150 7.31 -20.11 3.92
C LYS A 150 7.08 -20.97 5.17
N GLY A 151 6.24 -22.00 5.09
CA GLY A 151 6.05 -23.02 6.14
C GLY A 151 4.89 -22.81 7.12
N ASN A 152 4.27 -21.64 7.18
CA ASN A 152 3.00 -21.42 7.88
C ASN A 152 2.03 -20.79 6.90
N ASP A 153 1.13 -21.58 6.39
CA ASP A 153 -0.03 -21.10 5.66
C ASP A 153 -0.95 -20.38 6.66
N LEU A 154 -0.63 -19.09 6.90
CA LEU A 154 -1.45 -18.22 7.76
C LEU A 154 -2.86 -18.02 7.19
N TYR A 155 -3.02 -18.27 5.89
CA TYR A 155 -4.32 -18.26 5.21
C TYR A 155 -5.23 -19.36 5.77
N SER A 156 -4.72 -20.59 5.90
CA SER A 156 -5.52 -21.66 6.50
C SER A 156 -5.87 -21.40 7.97
N LYS A 157 -5.00 -20.67 8.68
CA LYS A 157 -5.20 -20.36 10.11
C LYS A 157 -6.33 -19.37 10.38
N ASN A 158 -6.51 -18.39 9.50
CA ASN A 158 -7.55 -17.35 9.62
C ASN A 158 -8.72 -17.54 8.65
N LEU A 159 -8.71 -18.61 7.85
CA LEU A 159 -9.70 -18.82 6.79
C LEU A 159 -11.15 -18.85 7.31
N ASP A 160 -11.38 -19.49 8.46
CA ASP A 160 -12.72 -19.55 9.05
C ASP A 160 -13.20 -18.17 9.52
N LEU A 161 -12.30 -17.35 10.05
CA LEU A 161 -12.59 -15.97 10.39
C LEU A 161 -12.92 -15.16 9.13
N VAL A 162 -12.06 -15.20 8.12
CA VAL A 162 -12.25 -14.47 6.86
C VAL A 162 -13.56 -14.89 6.16
N LYS A 163 -13.84 -16.18 6.11
CA LYS A 163 -15.11 -16.70 5.55
C LYS A 163 -16.31 -16.16 6.31
N ARG A 164 -16.26 -16.14 7.63
CA ARG A 164 -17.36 -15.65 8.48
C ARG A 164 -17.62 -14.17 8.19
N GLU A 165 -16.58 -13.33 8.22
CA GLU A 165 -16.71 -11.89 8.01
C GLU A 165 -17.15 -11.56 6.57
N ASN A 166 -16.61 -12.24 5.57
CA ASN A 166 -17.02 -12.04 4.19
C ASN A 166 -18.41 -12.60 3.89
N SER A 167 -18.92 -13.59 4.67
CA SER A 167 -20.25 -14.18 4.45
C SER A 167 -21.41 -13.20 4.69
N VAL A 168 -21.15 -12.04 5.28
CA VAL A 168 -22.13 -10.95 5.44
C VAL A 168 -22.72 -10.51 4.10
N ILE A 169 -21.97 -10.63 3.00
CA ILE A 169 -22.49 -10.34 1.64
C ILE A 169 -23.75 -11.16 1.31
N MET A 170 -23.87 -12.37 1.83
CA MET A 170 -25.03 -13.24 1.58
C MET A 170 -26.33 -12.72 2.22
N LEU A 171 -26.25 -11.73 3.10
CA LEU A 171 -27.39 -11.01 3.66
C LEU A 171 -27.82 -9.83 2.80
N GLU A 172 -27.08 -9.52 1.73
CA GLU A 172 -27.35 -8.40 0.84
C GLU A 172 -28.24 -8.82 -0.34
N ASP A 173 -29.08 -7.90 -0.79
CA ASP A 173 -29.91 -8.15 -1.97
C ASP A 173 -29.03 -8.19 -3.24
N ASN A 174 -29.28 -9.16 -4.12
CA ASN A 174 -28.53 -9.35 -5.37
C ASN A 174 -27.00 -9.50 -5.20
N TYR A 175 -26.55 -10.10 -4.09
CA TYR A 175 -25.12 -10.21 -3.77
C TYR A 175 -24.34 -10.95 -4.88
N GLU A 176 -24.88 -11.97 -5.52
CA GLU A 176 -24.20 -12.73 -6.58
C GLU A 176 -23.75 -11.82 -7.74
N THR A 177 -24.65 -10.94 -8.19
CA THR A 177 -24.34 -9.98 -9.26
C THR A 177 -23.41 -8.88 -8.77
N LYS A 178 -23.67 -8.34 -7.58
CA LYS A 178 -22.92 -7.25 -6.98
C LYS A 178 -21.45 -7.63 -6.72
N TYR A 179 -21.22 -8.85 -6.25
CA TYR A 179 -19.90 -9.37 -5.94
C TYR A 179 -19.30 -10.26 -7.04
N GLN A 180 -19.89 -10.20 -8.26
CA GLN A 180 -19.38 -10.87 -9.47
C GLN A 180 -19.11 -12.38 -9.28
N GLY A 181 -20.00 -13.06 -8.57
CA GLY A 181 -19.89 -14.49 -8.29
C GLY A 181 -18.90 -14.87 -7.19
N PHE A 182 -18.34 -13.90 -6.44
CA PHE A 182 -17.51 -14.21 -5.28
C PHE A 182 -18.33 -15.01 -4.26
N ASN A 183 -17.81 -16.19 -3.90
CA ASN A 183 -18.41 -17.05 -2.89
C ASN A 183 -17.51 -17.12 -1.64
N PRO A 184 -17.93 -16.55 -0.50
CA PRO A 184 -17.14 -16.57 0.74
C PRO A 184 -16.84 -17.99 1.24
N GLY A 185 -17.68 -18.97 0.90
CA GLY A 185 -17.49 -20.37 1.27
C GLY A 185 -16.41 -21.09 0.45
N ASP A 186 -16.11 -20.59 -0.75
CA ASP A 186 -15.17 -21.24 -1.68
C ASP A 186 -13.75 -20.65 -1.55
N PRO A 187 -12.76 -21.45 -1.14
CA PRO A 187 -11.36 -21.01 -1.08
C PRO A 187 -10.82 -20.48 -2.43
N GLN A 188 -11.35 -20.95 -3.56
CA GLN A 188 -10.89 -20.52 -4.87
C GLN A 188 -11.27 -19.06 -5.17
N SER A 189 -12.40 -18.61 -4.63
CA SER A 189 -12.85 -17.22 -4.76
C SER A 189 -11.84 -16.21 -4.16
N TYR A 190 -10.99 -16.64 -3.24
CA TYR A 190 -9.98 -15.78 -2.60
C TYR A 190 -8.70 -15.60 -3.42
N ILE A 191 -8.52 -16.34 -4.51
CA ILE A 191 -7.31 -16.24 -5.37
C ILE A 191 -7.16 -14.81 -5.93
N ILE A 192 -8.28 -14.12 -6.19
CA ILE A 192 -8.27 -12.73 -6.68
C ILE A 192 -7.51 -11.79 -5.74
N PHE A 193 -7.61 -12.00 -4.43
CA PHE A 193 -6.91 -11.17 -3.45
C PHE A 193 -5.40 -11.36 -3.48
N SER A 194 -4.91 -12.53 -3.89
CA SER A 194 -3.47 -12.81 -4.01
C SER A 194 -2.82 -12.11 -5.20
N LEU A 195 -3.63 -11.72 -6.19
CA LEU A 195 -3.19 -11.02 -7.39
C LEU A 195 -3.16 -9.49 -7.18
N MET A 196 -3.73 -8.99 -6.10
CA MET A 196 -3.86 -7.57 -5.84
C MET A 196 -2.72 -7.02 -5.01
N GLN A 197 -2.12 -5.94 -5.48
CA GLN A 197 -1.16 -5.16 -4.71
C GLN A 197 -1.90 -4.11 -3.89
N ASN A 198 -1.69 -4.11 -2.57
CA ASN A 198 -2.20 -3.06 -1.70
C ASN A 198 -1.17 -1.91 -1.64
N ALA A 199 -1.47 -0.81 -2.34
CA ALA A 199 -0.62 0.39 -2.35
C ALA A 199 -0.40 0.98 -0.94
N HIS A 200 -1.31 0.71 0.00
CA HIS A 200 -1.28 1.25 1.35
C HIS A 200 -0.81 0.24 2.41
N LEU A 201 -0.29 -0.94 1.99
CA LEU A 201 0.05 -2.01 2.92
C LEU A 201 1.09 -1.58 3.98
N SER A 202 2.13 -0.87 3.58
CA SER A 202 3.18 -0.42 4.52
C SER A 202 2.63 0.50 5.61
N GLN A 203 1.74 1.43 5.24
CA GLN A 203 1.09 2.33 6.21
C GLN A 203 0.05 1.59 7.05
N SER A 204 -0.66 0.62 6.47
CA SER A 204 -1.59 -0.23 7.21
C SER A 204 -0.86 -1.08 8.25
N LEU A 205 0.29 -1.66 7.90
CA LEU A 205 1.12 -2.42 8.84
C LEU A 205 1.68 -1.54 9.95
N ALA A 206 2.17 -0.33 9.62
CA ALA A 206 2.65 0.62 10.63
C ALA A 206 1.55 1.03 11.61
N PHE A 207 0.32 1.26 11.13
CA PHE A 207 -0.82 1.51 12.01
C PHE A 207 -1.22 0.28 12.82
N ALA A 208 -1.15 -0.91 12.24
CA ALA A 208 -1.42 -2.16 12.95
C ALA A 208 -0.46 -2.40 14.12
N GLU A 209 0.82 -2.06 13.94
CA GLU A 209 1.83 -2.10 15.01
C GLU A 209 1.50 -1.14 16.15
N ASP A 210 1.07 0.08 15.83
CA ASP A 210 0.59 1.03 16.85
C ASP A 210 -0.63 0.51 17.59
N VAL A 211 -1.59 -0.11 16.88
CA VAL A 211 -2.79 -0.72 17.48
C VAL A 211 -2.38 -1.85 18.41
N GLU A 212 -1.45 -2.71 18.01
CA GLU A 212 -0.96 -3.79 18.86
C GLU A 212 -0.35 -3.23 20.15
N GLN A 213 0.50 -2.23 20.06
CA GLN A 213 1.11 -1.57 21.21
C GLN A 213 0.06 -0.88 22.09
N GLY A 214 -0.85 -0.11 21.50
CA GLY A 214 -1.89 0.61 22.22
C GLY A 214 -2.83 -0.32 22.99
N LEU A 215 -3.27 -1.41 22.37
CA LEU A 215 -4.13 -2.41 23.02
C LEU A 215 -3.40 -3.17 24.14
N ARG A 216 -2.11 -3.51 23.95
CA ARG A 216 -1.30 -4.12 25.02
C ARG A 216 -1.15 -3.20 26.23
N GLN A 217 -1.02 -1.89 26.02
CA GLN A 217 -0.83 -0.92 27.10
C GLN A 217 -2.14 -0.56 27.78
N GLN A 218 -3.17 -0.21 27.03
CA GLN A 218 -4.41 0.40 27.52
C GLN A 218 -5.60 -0.58 27.57
N GLY A 219 -5.64 -1.56 26.66
CA GLY A 219 -6.74 -2.51 26.58
C GLY A 219 -6.82 -3.45 27.77
N PRO A 220 -7.99 -4.00 28.10
CA PRO A 220 -8.16 -5.00 29.16
C PRO A 220 -7.64 -6.38 28.76
N ILE A 221 -7.63 -6.68 27.46
CA ILE A 221 -7.16 -7.94 26.86
C ILE A 221 -5.72 -7.72 26.40
N LYS A 222 -4.75 -8.33 27.10
CA LYS A 222 -3.32 -8.06 26.90
C LYS A 222 -2.65 -9.01 25.89
N TYR A 223 -3.25 -10.18 25.65
CA TYR A 223 -2.69 -11.18 24.75
C TYR A 223 -2.94 -10.78 23.29
N SER A 224 -1.86 -10.51 22.55
CA SER A 224 -1.93 -10.31 21.12
C SER A 224 -1.68 -11.61 20.37
N ARG A 225 -2.52 -11.89 19.39
CA ARG A 225 -2.35 -12.97 18.44
C ARG A 225 -1.49 -12.55 17.23
N GLY A 226 -1.08 -11.28 17.22
CA GLY A 226 -0.22 -10.67 16.22
C GLY A 226 -0.99 -9.98 15.10
N ILE A 227 -0.18 -9.52 14.14
CA ILE A 227 -0.64 -8.85 12.92
C ILE A 227 -0.57 -9.85 11.78
N SER A 228 -1.62 -9.92 10.97
CA SER A 228 -1.68 -10.76 9.78
C SER A 228 -2.19 -10.02 8.55
N GLN A 229 -1.97 -10.63 7.39
CA GLN A 229 -2.49 -10.13 6.13
C GLN A 229 -3.52 -11.15 5.63
N ASP A 230 -4.76 -10.72 5.56
CA ASP A 230 -5.89 -11.59 5.25
C ASP A 230 -6.83 -10.94 4.22
N PRO A 231 -7.54 -11.74 3.40
CA PRO A 231 -8.39 -11.24 2.32
C PRO A 231 -9.79 -10.83 2.81
N PHE A 232 -9.85 -9.84 3.70
CA PHE A 232 -11.13 -9.26 4.12
C PHE A 232 -11.71 -8.34 3.05
N TRP A 233 -12.94 -8.60 2.63
CA TRP A 233 -13.63 -7.82 1.62
C TRP A 233 -13.76 -6.35 2.00
N VAL A 234 -14.06 -6.07 3.26
CA VAL A 234 -14.22 -4.69 3.76
C VAL A 234 -12.96 -3.83 3.59
N LEU A 235 -11.77 -4.46 3.57
CA LEU A 235 -10.50 -3.78 3.35
C LEU A 235 -10.12 -3.68 1.87
N TRP A 236 -10.71 -4.51 1.02
CA TRP A 236 -10.31 -4.62 -0.38
C TRP A 236 -10.55 -3.35 -1.20
N ARG A 237 -11.69 -2.72 -0.99
CA ARG A 237 -12.11 -1.56 -1.78
C ARG A 237 -11.71 -0.22 -1.19
N THR A 238 -10.91 -0.21 -0.11
CA THR A 238 -10.45 1.03 0.52
C THR A 238 -9.26 1.63 -0.26
N ALA A 239 -9.29 2.94 -0.47
CA ALA A 239 -8.26 3.71 -1.18
C ALA A 239 -7.29 4.45 -0.21
N MET A 240 -7.16 3.95 1.03
CA MET A 240 -6.32 4.49 2.08
C MET A 240 -5.77 3.36 2.96
N PRO A 241 -4.80 3.63 3.86
CA PRO A 241 -4.41 2.70 4.92
C PRO A 241 -5.62 2.19 5.68
N ALA A 242 -5.72 0.86 5.84
CA ALA A 242 -6.90 0.20 6.40
C ALA A 242 -6.52 -1.00 7.25
N VAL A 243 -7.17 -1.16 8.39
CA VAL A 243 -7.04 -2.32 9.27
C VAL A 243 -8.40 -2.83 9.73
N LEU A 244 -8.48 -4.13 10.02
CA LEU A 244 -9.56 -4.76 10.76
C LEU A 244 -9.00 -5.26 12.10
N ILE A 245 -9.65 -4.91 13.19
CA ILE A 245 -9.22 -5.22 14.55
C ILE A 245 -10.23 -6.17 15.20
N GLU A 246 -9.79 -7.36 15.52
CA GLU A 246 -10.51 -8.31 16.34
C GLU A 246 -10.15 -8.04 17.81
N VAL A 247 -11.02 -7.39 18.54
CA VAL A 247 -10.71 -6.85 19.88
C VAL A 247 -10.69 -7.89 21.00
N GLY A 248 -11.11 -9.13 20.71
CA GLY A 248 -11.17 -10.25 21.67
C GLY A 248 -12.08 -11.35 21.14
N PHE A 249 -12.25 -12.42 21.93
CA PHE A 249 -13.10 -13.57 21.56
C PHE A 249 -14.42 -13.58 22.32
N MET A 250 -15.54 -13.53 21.57
CA MET A 250 -16.89 -13.68 22.12
C MET A 250 -17.08 -15.02 22.88
N THR A 251 -16.34 -16.03 22.47
CA THR A 251 -16.40 -17.39 23.02
C THR A 251 -15.52 -17.61 24.25
N ASN A 252 -14.59 -16.69 24.53
CA ASN A 252 -13.75 -16.75 25.72
C ASN A 252 -14.41 -16.02 26.89
N PRO A 253 -14.55 -16.63 28.10
CA PRO A 253 -15.25 -16.00 29.22
C PRO A 253 -14.57 -14.70 29.71
N GLU A 254 -13.25 -14.64 29.75
CA GLU A 254 -12.47 -13.48 30.23
C GLU A 254 -12.55 -12.32 29.23
N ASP A 255 -12.33 -12.59 27.95
CA ASP A 255 -12.47 -11.60 26.88
C ASP A 255 -13.91 -11.05 26.83
N LEU A 256 -14.91 -11.95 26.93
CA LEU A 256 -16.31 -11.56 26.95
C LEU A 256 -16.65 -10.69 28.15
N ALA A 257 -16.16 -11.04 29.34
CA ALA A 257 -16.36 -10.23 30.54
C ALA A 257 -15.74 -8.84 30.39
N ALA A 258 -14.54 -8.75 29.82
CA ALA A 258 -13.90 -7.48 29.50
C ALA A 258 -14.74 -6.65 28.54
N MET A 259 -15.20 -7.23 27.43
CA MET A 259 -15.99 -6.55 26.40
C MET A 259 -17.41 -6.18 26.88
N ARG A 260 -17.98 -6.93 27.84
CA ARG A 260 -19.25 -6.58 28.48
C ARG A 260 -19.15 -5.38 29.41
N SER A 261 -18.00 -5.18 30.02
CA SER A 261 -17.79 -4.07 30.96
C SER A 261 -17.60 -2.75 30.20
N GLU A 262 -18.16 -1.67 30.76
CA GLU A 262 -17.97 -0.33 30.21
C GLU A 262 -16.49 0.07 30.22
N LYS A 263 -15.82 -0.18 31.38
CA LYS A 263 -14.37 0.08 31.52
C LYS A 263 -13.54 -0.68 30.49
N GLY A 264 -13.92 -1.92 30.19
CA GLY A 264 -13.20 -2.72 29.21
C GLY A 264 -13.34 -2.17 27.78
N ARG A 265 -14.56 -1.81 27.36
CA ARG A 265 -14.78 -1.18 26.06
C ARG A 265 -14.10 0.19 25.94
N ASP A 266 -14.09 0.97 27.04
CA ASP A 266 -13.35 2.25 27.05
C ASP A 266 -11.84 2.03 26.96
N GLY A 267 -11.29 1.04 27.65
CA GLY A 267 -9.87 0.67 27.55
C GLY A 267 -9.47 0.20 26.15
N ILE A 268 -10.34 -0.56 25.46
CA ILE A 268 -10.11 -0.94 24.05
C ILE A 268 -10.11 0.31 23.16
N ALA A 269 -11.11 1.17 23.28
CA ALA A 269 -11.18 2.41 22.54
C ALA A 269 -9.98 3.33 22.83
N GLN A 270 -9.49 3.36 24.07
CA GLN A 270 -8.29 4.11 24.45
C GLN A 270 -7.04 3.56 23.77
N GLY A 271 -6.88 2.23 23.71
CA GLY A 271 -5.74 1.61 23.03
C GLY A 271 -5.70 1.95 21.54
N ILE A 272 -6.85 1.91 20.86
CA ILE A 272 -6.94 2.29 19.44
C ILE A 272 -6.74 3.80 19.26
N TYR A 273 -7.19 4.63 20.20
CA TYR A 273 -6.96 6.08 20.19
C TYR A 273 -5.46 6.42 20.32
N GLU A 274 -4.71 5.77 21.21
CA GLU A 274 -3.26 5.99 21.32
C GLU A 274 -2.53 5.58 20.04
N ALA A 275 -2.99 4.51 19.39
CA ALA A 275 -2.49 4.11 18.08
C ALA A 275 -2.75 5.19 17.01
N PHE A 276 -3.97 5.72 16.97
CA PHE A 276 -4.33 6.81 16.07
C PHE A 276 -3.43 8.04 16.28
N LYS A 277 -3.21 8.43 17.53
CA LYS A 277 -2.35 9.56 17.92
C LYS A 277 -0.92 9.36 17.43
N ALA A 278 -0.33 8.17 17.67
CA ALA A 278 1.02 7.84 17.22
C ALA A 278 1.13 7.85 15.69
N PHE A 279 0.17 7.24 15.00
CA PHE A 279 0.12 7.20 13.55
C PHE A 279 -0.04 8.59 12.93
N LYS A 280 -0.99 9.41 13.44
CA LYS A 280 -1.19 10.79 12.97
C LYS A 280 0.08 11.62 13.13
N GLY A 281 0.77 11.51 14.27
CA GLY A 281 2.01 12.24 14.53
C GLY A 281 3.10 11.93 13.50
N ARG A 282 3.24 10.66 13.10
CA ARG A 282 4.18 10.25 12.06
C ARG A 282 3.70 10.64 10.66
N TYR A 283 2.42 10.46 10.38
CA TYR A 283 1.83 10.79 9.08
C TYR A 283 2.00 12.27 8.75
N ASP A 284 1.67 13.15 9.68
CA ASP A 284 1.81 14.59 9.52
C ASP A 284 3.30 15.01 9.54
N GLY A 285 4.15 14.33 10.33
CA GLY A 285 5.59 14.61 10.42
C GLY A 285 6.36 14.23 9.15
N VAL A 286 6.02 13.12 8.51
CA VAL A 286 6.63 12.72 7.21
C VAL A 286 6.27 13.73 6.13
N ALA A 287 5.05 14.25 6.13
CA ALA A 287 4.63 15.29 5.20
C ALA A 287 5.42 16.60 5.40
N ALA A 288 5.65 16.99 6.65
CA ALA A 288 6.47 18.17 6.98
C ALA A 288 7.95 17.98 6.59
N ALA A 289 8.53 16.81 6.81
CA ALA A 289 9.91 16.48 6.44
C ALA A 289 10.09 16.41 4.90
N SER A 290 9.06 15.95 4.17
CA SER A 290 9.06 15.93 2.70
C SER A 290 8.91 17.33 2.08
N ALA A 291 8.39 18.29 2.84
CA ALA A 291 8.25 19.69 2.42
C ALA A 291 9.50 20.53 2.71
N ALA A 292 10.48 20.02 3.48
CA ALA A 292 11.77 20.68 3.67
C ALA A 292 12.58 20.57 2.35
N PRO A 293 13.18 21.67 1.86
CA PRO A 293 13.99 21.59 0.66
C PRO A 293 15.17 20.65 0.90
N ALA A 294 15.28 19.60 0.12
CA ALA A 294 16.50 18.84 0.03
C ALA A 294 17.59 19.78 -0.52
N GLU A 295 18.64 20.06 0.25
CA GLU A 295 19.86 20.68 -0.27
C GLU A 295 20.37 19.82 -1.43
N VAL A 296 20.23 20.37 -2.62
CA VAL A 296 20.76 19.75 -3.85
C VAL A 296 22.27 19.92 -3.81
N PRO A 297 23.06 18.85 -3.79
CA PRO A 297 24.50 18.99 -4.00
C PRO A 297 24.72 19.55 -5.41
N SER A 298 25.55 20.59 -5.51
CA SER A 298 25.98 21.21 -6.78
C SER A 298 26.49 20.15 -7.75
N PRO A 299 26.12 20.18 -9.01
CA PRO A 299 26.59 19.19 -9.98
C PRO A 299 28.07 19.40 -10.28
N GLU A 300 28.88 18.41 -9.95
CA GLU A 300 30.20 18.26 -10.57
C GLU A 300 30.02 17.91 -12.06
N THR A 301 30.69 18.70 -12.89
CA THR A 301 30.74 18.55 -14.33
C THR A 301 31.33 17.20 -14.73
N VAL A 302 30.52 16.36 -15.38
CA VAL A 302 30.98 15.14 -16.04
C VAL A 302 31.06 15.42 -17.56
N PRO A 303 32.14 14.99 -18.25
CA PRO A 303 32.32 15.26 -19.69
C PRO A 303 31.31 14.50 -20.54
N GLU A 304 30.91 15.16 -21.60
CA GLU A 304 30.02 14.71 -22.66
C GLU A 304 30.65 13.53 -23.45
N GLU A 305 30.03 12.36 -23.39
CA GLU A 305 30.42 11.20 -24.20
C GLU A 305 29.34 10.86 -25.23
N GLN A 306 29.79 10.64 -26.46
CA GLN A 306 29.03 10.50 -27.68
C GLN A 306 28.12 9.26 -27.73
N PRO A 307 27.11 9.21 -28.60
CA PRO A 307 26.12 8.14 -28.63
C PRO A 307 26.70 6.83 -29.20
N ALA A 308 26.68 5.80 -28.36
CA ALA A 308 27.04 4.44 -28.79
C ALA A 308 25.81 3.66 -29.26
N THR A 309 26.03 3.02 -30.38
CA THR A 309 25.20 2.08 -31.11
C THR A 309 24.58 0.95 -30.25
N GLU A 310 23.39 0.55 -30.64
CA GLU A 310 22.57 -0.53 -30.10
C GLU A 310 23.35 -1.87 -30.09
N PRO A 311 23.50 -2.57 -28.96
CA PRO A 311 24.03 -3.93 -28.97
C PRO A 311 22.89 -4.96 -28.98
N ALA A 312 23.06 -5.93 -29.87
CA ALA A 312 22.28 -7.15 -29.97
C ALA A 312 22.34 -7.98 -28.70
N ALA A 313 21.23 -8.70 -28.43
CA ALA A 313 21.02 -9.58 -27.26
C ALA A 313 22.09 -10.69 -27.20
N GLU A 314 22.81 -10.74 -26.08
CA GLU A 314 23.61 -11.90 -25.67
C GLU A 314 22.84 -12.78 -24.66
N PRO A 315 23.13 -14.11 -24.62
CA PRO A 315 22.36 -15.06 -23.82
C PRO A 315 22.72 -14.98 -22.33
N VAL A 316 21.74 -15.32 -21.51
CA VAL A 316 21.76 -15.38 -20.05
C VAL A 316 22.95 -16.20 -19.54
N PRO A 317 23.79 -15.70 -18.58
CA PRO A 317 24.76 -16.53 -17.90
C PRO A 317 24.07 -17.47 -16.92
N GLU A 318 24.32 -18.74 -17.04
CA GLU A 318 24.11 -19.73 -15.98
C GLU A 318 25.09 -19.44 -14.85
N GLN A 319 24.54 -19.23 -13.65
CA GLN A 319 25.06 -19.33 -12.29
C GLN A 319 24.96 -18.04 -11.48
N GLY A 320 24.02 -18.04 -10.51
CA GLY A 320 24.21 -17.43 -9.18
C GLY A 320 24.18 -15.89 -9.10
N GLY A 321 23.63 -15.15 -10.07
CA GLY A 321 23.54 -13.69 -10.02
C GLY A 321 22.11 -13.17 -9.93
N VAL A 322 21.94 -12.02 -9.26
CA VAL A 322 20.67 -11.28 -9.25
C VAL A 322 20.39 -10.68 -10.62
N VAL A 323 19.24 -11.02 -11.21
CA VAL A 323 18.76 -10.48 -12.49
C VAL A 323 17.47 -9.73 -12.25
N TYR A 324 17.27 -8.61 -12.94
CA TYR A 324 16.04 -7.83 -12.92
C TYR A 324 15.33 -7.94 -14.27
N GLY A 325 14.02 -7.79 -14.29
CA GLY A 325 13.24 -7.82 -15.51
C GLY A 325 11.80 -7.32 -15.29
N ILE A 326 11.02 -7.32 -16.37
CA ILE A 326 9.62 -6.87 -16.32
C ILE A 326 8.72 -8.10 -16.50
N GLN A 327 8.02 -8.50 -15.43
CA GLN A 327 7.04 -9.57 -15.49
C GLN A 327 5.77 -9.04 -16.16
N VAL A 328 5.37 -9.67 -17.27
CA VAL A 328 4.22 -9.24 -18.08
C VAL A 328 3.07 -10.24 -18.06
N LEU A 329 3.32 -11.47 -17.60
CA LEU A 329 2.31 -12.52 -17.55
C LEU A 329 2.65 -13.58 -16.51
N ALA A 330 1.61 -14.19 -15.91
CA ALA A 330 1.72 -15.38 -15.07
C ALA A 330 0.51 -16.28 -15.35
N VAL A 331 0.75 -17.48 -15.92
CA VAL A 331 -0.32 -18.42 -16.33
C VAL A 331 0.05 -19.87 -16.09
N GLY A 332 -0.95 -20.72 -15.92
CA GLY A 332 -0.77 -22.15 -15.69
C GLY A 332 -0.49 -22.98 -16.96
N LYS A 333 -0.60 -22.39 -18.15
CA LYS A 333 -0.35 -23.06 -19.43
C LYS A 333 0.97 -22.56 -20.04
N ASP A 334 1.59 -23.41 -20.87
CA ASP A 334 2.73 -22.99 -21.67
C ASP A 334 2.32 -22.03 -22.76
N MET A 335 3.07 -20.95 -22.89
CA MET A 335 2.97 -20.03 -24.03
C MET A 335 4.30 -19.99 -24.76
N PRO A 336 4.31 -20.19 -26.10
CA PRO A 336 5.53 -20.11 -26.89
C PRO A 336 6.07 -18.67 -26.85
N SER A 337 7.40 -18.51 -26.90
CA SER A 337 8.04 -17.19 -26.91
C SER A 337 7.68 -16.35 -28.14
N SER A 338 7.17 -16.99 -29.20
CA SER A 338 6.67 -16.34 -30.42
C SER A 338 5.20 -15.94 -30.34
N ASP A 339 4.52 -16.15 -29.21
CA ASP A 339 3.11 -15.80 -29.06
C ASP A 339 2.90 -14.30 -29.29
N PRO A 340 1.88 -13.90 -30.08
CA PRO A 340 1.58 -12.49 -30.36
C PRO A 340 1.38 -11.63 -29.12
N PHE A 341 1.02 -12.21 -27.99
CA PHE A 341 0.90 -11.52 -26.73
C PHE A 341 2.19 -10.76 -26.35
N PHE A 342 3.36 -11.36 -26.64
CA PHE A 342 4.65 -10.76 -26.27
C PHE A 342 5.09 -9.61 -27.18
N GLN A 343 4.34 -9.30 -28.25
CA GLN A 343 4.57 -8.13 -29.14
C GLN A 343 6.02 -7.98 -29.60
N GLY A 344 6.69 -9.10 -29.89
CA GLY A 344 8.08 -9.16 -30.35
C GLY A 344 9.14 -9.20 -29.24
N TYR A 345 8.76 -9.09 -27.99
CA TYR A 345 9.69 -9.31 -26.87
C TYR A 345 9.95 -10.80 -26.66
N LYS A 346 11.17 -11.19 -26.33
CA LYS A 346 11.52 -12.55 -25.94
C LYS A 346 11.31 -12.71 -24.43
N PRO A 347 10.36 -13.54 -23.96
CA PRO A 347 10.18 -13.78 -22.55
C PRO A 347 11.15 -14.81 -22.01
N THR A 348 11.68 -14.56 -20.82
CA THR A 348 12.29 -15.56 -19.95
C THR A 348 11.19 -16.19 -19.09
N VAL A 349 11.12 -17.52 -19.10
CA VAL A 349 10.09 -18.27 -18.35
C VAL A 349 10.62 -18.68 -16.99
N ILE A 350 9.97 -18.25 -15.93
CA ILE A 350 10.34 -18.61 -14.55
C ILE A 350 9.24 -19.53 -13.99
N PRO A 351 9.52 -20.80 -13.73
CA PRO A 351 8.56 -21.73 -13.11
C PRO A 351 8.22 -21.32 -11.68
N ALA A 352 6.94 -21.34 -11.32
CA ALA A 352 6.46 -21.04 -9.96
C ALA A 352 5.33 -22.01 -9.59
N GLY A 353 5.69 -23.25 -9.27
CA GLY A 353 4.74 -24.34 -9.00
C GLY A 353 3.92 -24.70 -10.25
N LYS A 354 2.60 -24.54 -10.19
CA LYS A 354 1.68 -24.79 -11.33
C LYS A 354 1.58 -23.62 -12.30
N ILE A 355 2.26 -22.51 -12.04
CA ILE A 355 2.19 -21.27 -12.84
C ILE A 355 3.57 -21.02 -13.46
N LYS A 356 3.58 -20.47 -14.68
CA LYS A 356 4.79 -19.98 -15.36
C LYS A 356 4.69 -18.45 -15.44
N LYS A 357 5.75 -17.79 -14.99
CA LYS A 357 5.87 -16.33 -15.04
C LYS A 357 6.74 -15.97 -16.23
N TYR A 358 6.27 -15.04 -17.04
CA TYR A 358 6.94 -14.58 -18.26
C TYR A 358 7.51 -13.20 -18.02
N VAL A 359 8.84 -13.11 -18.03
CA VAL A 359 9.61 -11.90 -17.74
C VAL A 359 10.33 -11.47 -19.00
N ILE A 360 10.19 -10.21 -19.40
CA ILE A 360 10.86 -9.61 -20.56
C ILE A 360 11.87 -8.55 -20.12
N CYS A 361 12.78 -8.17 -21.02
CA CYS A 361 13.78 -7.12 -20.77
C CYS A 361 14.60 -7.41 -19.50
N THR A 362 15.17 -8.61 -19.40
CA THR A 362 16.01 -8.99 -18.26
C THR A 362 17.40 -8.34 -18.34
N SER A 363 17.91 -7.84 -17.19
CA SER A 363 19.25 -7.25 -17.05
C SER A 363 19.79 -7.47 -15.63
N GLY A 364 21.12 -7.50 -15.50
CA GLY A 364 21.79 -7.48 -14.19
C GLY A 364 21.65 -6.12 -13.47
N SER A 365 21.20 -5.06 -14.17
CA SER A 365 21.06 -3.71 -13.64
C SER A 365 19.59 -3.31 -13.46
N LEU A 366 19.20 -3.01 -12.22
CA LEU A 366 17.86 -2.48 -11.91
C LEU A 366 17.61 -1.13 -12.61
N GLN A 367 18.64 -0.29 -12.73
CA GLN A 367 18.49 1.03 -13.36
C GLN A 367 18.16 0.91 -14.83
N GLU A 368 18.76 -0.05 -15.53
CA GLU A 368 18.48 -0.32 -16.92
C GLU A 368 17.03 -0.76 -17.13
N VAL A 369 16.54 -1.68 -16.32
CA VAL A 369 15.15 -2.12 -16.37
C VAL A 369 14.17 -0.98 -16.04
N LYS A 370 14.49 -0.14 -15.07
CA LYS A 370 13.67 1.06 -14.75
C LYS A 370 13.62 2.05 -15.92
N ARG A 371 14.70 2.22 -16.66
CA ARG A 371 14.74 3.12 -17.84
C ARG A 371 13.82 2.62 -18.97
N ILE A 372 13.75 1.31 -19.17
CA ILE A 372 12.95 0.69 -20.23
C ILE A 372 11.49 0.55 -19.83
N PHE A 373 11.20 0.42 -18.54
CA PHE A 373 9.89 0.12 -17.98
C PHE A 373 8.75 1.02 -18.48
N PRO A 374 8.88 2.36 -18.58
CA PRO A 374 7.78 3.21 -19.09
C PRO A 374 7.38 2.91 -20.53
N LYS A 375 8.31 2.47 -21.37
CA LYS A 375 8.05 2.07 -22.77
C LYS A 375 7.31 0.73 -22.81
N VAL A 376 7.71 -0.22 -21.98
CA VAL A 376 7.08 -1.54 -21.88
C VAL A 376 5.68 -1.44 -21.25
N GLN A 377 5.50 -0.60 -20.22
CA GLN A 377 4.22 -0.43 -19.52
C GLN A 377 3.12 0.13 -20.43
N LYS A 378 3.46 0.91 -21.47
CA LYS A 378 2.49 1.34 -22.49
C LYS A 378 1.87 0.17 -23.26
N LYS A 379 2.61 -0.92 -23.43
CA LYS A 379 2.20 -2.13 -24.15
C LYS A 379 1.63 -3.19 -23.22
N PHE A 380 2.21 -3.33 -22.02
CA PHE A 380 1.82 -4.28 -20.98
C PHE A 380 1.42 -3.50 -19.71
N LYS A 381 0.17 -3.06 -19.67
CA LYS A 381 -0.32 -2.15 -18.62
C LYS A 381 -0.15 -2.72 -17.20
N ASP A 382 -0.26 -4.05 -17.09
CA ASP A 382 -0.14 -4.79 -15.82
C ASP A 382 1.28 -5.30 -15.57
N GLY A 383 2.25 -4.94 -16.40
CA GLY A 383 3.65 -5.30 -16.24
C GLY A 383 4.29 -4.56 -15.07
N TYR A 384 5.17 -5.24 -14.33
CA TYR A 384 5.91 -4.67 -13.21
C TYR A 384 7.32 -5.23 -13.13
N ILE A 385 8.23 -4.47 -12.50
CA ILE A 385 9.63 -4.85 -12.36
C ILE A 385 9.77 -5.94 -11.30
N VAL A 386 10.56 -6.98 -11.62
CA VAL A 386 10.90 -8.07 -10.70
C VAL A 386 12.41 -8.25 -10.58
N LYS A 387 12.85 -8.65 -9.38
CA LYS A 387 14.16 -9.26 -9.12
C LYS A 387 14.00 -10.77 -9.32
N ILE A 388 14.93 -11.38 -10.01
CA ILE A 388 15.03 -12.84 -10.20
C ILE A 388 16.29 -13.29 -9.48
N GLU A 389 16.16 -14.19 -8.54
CA GLU A 389 17.26 -14.79 -7.77
C GLU A 389 16.90 -16.23 -7.48
N ASP A 390 17.81 -17.16 -7.77
CA ASP A 390 17.62 -18.62 -7.61
C ASP A 390 16.30 -19.14 -8.25
N GLY A 391 15.92 -18.60 -9.42
CA GLY A 391 14.68 -18.96 -10.11
C GLY A 391 13.40 -18.45 -9.46
N ILE A 392 13.50 -17.56 -8.47
CA ILE A 392 12.37 -16.95 -7.79
C ILE A 392 12.25 -15.49 -8.22
N THR A 393 11.05 -15.08 -8.63
CA THR A 393 10.77 -13.67 -8.94
C THR A 393 10.21 -12.95 -7.73
N THR A 394 10.83 -11.83 -7.36
CA THR A 394 10.35 -10.92 -6.29
C THR A 394 10.04 -9.55 -6.92
N PRO A 395 8.82 -9.00 -6.76
CA PRO A 395 8.50 -7.67 -7.25
C PRO A 395 9.40 -6.60 -6.64
N ILE A 396 9.86 -5.65 -7.48
CA ILE A 396 10.57 -4.45 -7.04
C ILE A 396 9.59 -3.27 -7.12
N ARG A 397 9.50 -2.59 -6.03
CA ARG A 397 8.65 -1.39 -5.87
C ARG A 397 9.39 -0.12 -6.29
#